data_26923446691bcb3de5312f20a325248b
#
_entry.id   26923446691bcb3de5312f20a325248b
#
_cell.length_a   1.000
_cell.length_b   1.000
_cell.length_c   1.000
_cell.angle_alpha   90.00
_cell.angle_beta   90.00
_cell.angle_gamma   90.00
#
_symmetry.space_group_name_H-M   'P 1'
#
loop_
_entity.id
_entity.type
_entity.pdbx_description
1 polymer ?
#
loop_
_entity_poly.entity_id
_entity_poly.type
_entity_poly.pdbx_seq_one_letter_code
_entity_poly.pdbx_strand_id
1 'polypeptide(L)'
;MPNRKPIYFSLVILLIFGLIFFGITSNAQNQKLQVVFLDVGQGDAILISQGEKQILIDGGPSGTKLLEKLSEYVPFWDRKIDVVIATHPDADHITGLVDVLKTYSVDQMIESGAQSESQVFGALEKTAEDKKVEKQIARRGMKIRLSDDASLEIFSPTDAIIEGLKKDDTNSASIVAKLTYGENSFLLTGDFPLELETQLVNAKLPLASNVLKVSHHGSKSATSALFLDYARPRDAVISVGKGNRYGHPTAEVLSRLQDDEIKILRTNESGDAVYDCASAKDKCELTVTK
;
A
#
# COMPACT_ATOMS: atom_id res chain seq x y z
N MET A 1 21.40 -47.43 -39.16
CA MET A 1 21.19 -46.15 -38.50
C MET A 1 20.39 -46.39 -37.23
N PRO A 2 20.83 -45.94 -36.07
CA PRO A 2 20.05 -46.18 -34.83
C PRO A 2 18.69 -45.48 -34.91
N ASN A 3 17.66 -46.17 -34.41
CA ASN A 3 16.29 -45.69 -34.45
C ASN A 3 16.18 -44.50 -33.45
N ARG A 4 16.10 -43.28 -33.94
CA ARG A 4 16.04 -42.04 -33.13
C ARG A 4 14.62 -41.70 -32.60
N LYS A 5 13.61 -42.49 -33.01
CA LYS A 5 12.19 -42.25 -32.59
C LYS A 5 11.98 -42.23 -31.08
N PRO A 6 12.58 -43.14 -30.24
CA PRO A 6 12.37 -43.11 -28.81
C PRO A 6 12.98 -41.87 -28.15
N ILE A 7 14.08 -41.31 -28.70
CA ILE A 7 14.71 -40.10 -28.16
C ILE A 7 13.81 -38.89 -28.37
N TYR A 8 13.21 -38.74 -29.56
CA TYR A 8 12.28 -37.63 -29.81
C TYR A 8 11.03 -37.74 -28.98
N PHE A 9 10.52 -38.95 -28.75
CA PHE A 9 9.37 -39.18 -27.88
C PHE A 9 9.66 -38.77 -26.43
N SER A 10 10.81 -39.13 -25.87
CA SER A 10 11.25 -38.73 -24.53
C SER A 10 11.44 -37.22 -24.42
N LEU A 11 11.99 -36.56 -25.43
CA LEU A 11 12.15 -35.10 -25.45
C LEU A 11 10.79 -34.36 -25.45
N VAL A 12 9.82 -34.87 -26.22
CA VAL A 12 8.46 -34.31 -26.25
C VAL A 12 7.78 -34.45 -24.88
N ILE A 13 7.91 -35.62 -24.24
CA ILE A 13 7.38 -35.82 -22.88
C ILE A 13 8.01 -34.84 -21.88
N LEU A 14 9.33 -34.68 -21.88
CA LEU A 14 10.02 -33.73 -21.02
C LEU A 14 9.58 -32.28 -21.26
N LEU A 15 9.37 -31.90 -22.52
CA LEU A 15 8.85 -30.58 -22.87
C LEU A 15 7.45 -30.36 -22.31
N ILE A 16 6.56 -31.35 -22.47
CA ILE A 16 5.20 -31.27 -21.96
C ILE A 16 5.20 -31.17 -20.41
N PHE A 17 6.02 -32.00 -19.72
CA PHE A 17 6.17 -31.89 -18.27
C PHE A 17 6.72 -30.54 -17.84
N GLY A 18 7.70 -30.00 -18.57
CA GLY A 18 8.26 -28.65 -18.34
C GLY A 18 7.19 -27.57 -18.49
N LEU A 19 6.37 -27.62 -19.53
CA LEU A 19 5.28 -26.67 -19.75
C LEU A 19 4.18 -26.77 -18.70
N ILE A 20 3.80 -27.98 -18.30
CA ILE A 20 2.80 -28.19 -17.22
C ILE A 20 3.35 -27.67 -15.90
N PHE A 21 4.59 -28.01 -15.55
CA PHE A 21 5.22 -27.55 -14.32
C PHE A 21 5.34 -26.03 -14.29
N PHE A 22 5.77 -25.41 -15.40
CA PHE A 22 5.83 -23.96 -15.55
C PHE A 22 4.44 -23.32 -15.40
N GLY A 23 3.41 -23.89 -16.03
CA GLY A 23 2.03 -23.38 -15.89
C GLY A 23 1.50 -23.48 -14.46
N ILE A 24 1.79 -24.55 -13.73
CA ILE A 24 1.38 -24.71 -12.32
C ILE A 24 2.11 -23.72 -11.43
N THR A 25 3.42 -23.55 -11.60
CA THR A 25 4.21 -22.61 -10.77
C THR A 25 3.84 -21.17 -11.05
N SER A 26 3.61 -20.80 -12.31
CA SER A 26 3.16 -19.46 -12.70
C SER A 26 1.78 -19.15 -12.12
N ASN A 27 0.83 -20.08 -12.18
CA ASN A 27 -0.51 -19.88 -11.62
C ASN A 27 -0.48 -19.77 -10.09
N ALA A 28 0.34 -20.57 -9.41
CA ALA A 28 0.51 -20.47 -7.95
C ALA A 28 1.13 -19.14 -7.52
N GLN A 29 2.06 -18.60 -8.30
CA GLN A 29 2.68 -17.30 -8.03
C GLN A 29 1.71 -16.14 -8.25
N ASN A 30 0.84 -16.23 -9.26
CA ASN A 30 -0.19 -15.23 -9.53
C ASN A 30 -1.30 -15.19 -8.44
N GLN A 31 -1.41 -16.21 -7.61
CA GLN A 31 -2.36 -16.23 -6.51
C GLN A 31 -1.83 -15.60 -5.22
N LYS A 32 -0.51 -15.51 -5.04
CA LYS A 32 0.05 -14.92 -3.83
C LYS A 32 -0.13 -13.41 -3.82
N LEU A 33 -0.70 -12.90 -2.72
CA LEU A 33 -0.69 -11.48 -2.42
C LEU A 33 0.34 -11.20 -1.33
N GLN A 34 1.16 -10.19 -1.51
CA GLN A 34 2.05 -9.68 -0.46
C GLN A 34 1.72 -8.21 -0.21
N VAL A 35 1.63 -7.83 1.06
CA VAL A 35 1.48 -6.43 1.49
C VAL A 35 2.62 -6.11 2.45
N VAL A 36 3.43 -5.13 2.10
CA VAL A 36 4.61 -4.72 2.87
C VAL A 36 4.48 -3.28 3.31
N PHE A 37 4.45 -3.06 4.62
CA PHE A 37 4.61 -1.73 5.21
C PHE A 37 6.10 -1.50 5.43
N LEU A 38 6.69 -0.62 4.63
CA LEU A 38 8.14 -0.42 4.56
C LEU A 38 8.63 0.53 5.67
N ASP A 39 9.73 0.18 6.36
CA ASP A 39 10.44 1.08 7.29
C ASP A 39 11.25 2.12 6.50
N VAL A 40 10.58 3.16 6.04
CA VAL A 40 11.19 4.30 5.34
C VAL A 40 11.56 5.46 6.28
N GLY A 41 11.40 5.26 7.58
CA GLY A 41 11.54 6.31 8.60
C GLY A 41 10.20 6.97 8.91
N GLN A 42 10.21 8.30 9.14
CA GLN A 42 8.96 9.02 9.38
C GLN A 42 8.23 9.23 8.07
N GLY A 43 7.04 8.66 7.93
CA GLY A 43 6.24 8.69 6.71
C GLY A 43 5.71 7.32 6.31
N ASP A 44 4.98 7.25 5.22
CA ASP A 44 4.36 6.04 4.72
C ASP A 44 4.99 5.55 3.42
N ALA A 45 5.15 4.24 3.32
CA ALA A 45 5.35 3.56 2.05
C ALA A 45 4.82 2.13 2.18
N ILE A 46 3.88 1.74 1.30
CA ILE A 46 3.26 0.43 1.34
C ILE A 46 3.33 -0.18 -0.06
N LEU A 47 3.98 -1.33 -0.19
CA LEU A 47 4.04 -2.09 -1.43
C LEU A 47 3.01 -3.22 -1.37
N ILE A 48 2.16 -3.30 -2.40
CA ILE A 48 1.21 -4.39 -2.61
C ILE A 48 1.60 -5.09 -3.89
N SER A 49 1.86 -6.39 -3.83
CA SER A 49 2.27 -7.20 -4.97
C SER A 49 1.38 -8.43 -5.11
N GLN A 50 0.90 -8.70 -6.33
CA GLN A 50 0.21 -9.94 -6.68
C GLN A 50 0.61 -10.41 -8.08
N GLY A 51 1.35 -11.51 -8.14
CA GLY A 51 1.97 -11.95 -9.40
C GLY A 51 2.92 -10.89 -9.93
N GLU A 52 2.63 -10.40 -11.15
CA GLU A 52 3.38 -9.30 -11.78
C GLU A 52 2.77 -7.91 -11.52
N LYS A 53 1.66 -7.83 -10.78
CA LYS A 53 0.99 -6.57 -10.47
C LYS A 53 1.55 -5.94 -9.21
N GLN A 54 1.88 -4.66 -9.29
CA GLN A 54 2.43 -3.91 -8.18
C GLN A 54 1.71 -2.57 -8.01
N ILE A 55 1.33 -2.29 -6.75
CA ILE A 55 0.81 -0.99 -6.34
C ILE A 55 1.72 -0.47 -5.23
N LEU A 56 2.24 0.74 -5.39
CA LEU A 56 2.97 1.45 -4.35
C LEU A 56 2.13 2.60 -3.83
N ILE A 57 1.83 2.58 -2.54
CA ILE A 57 1.09 3.65 -1.86
C ILE A 57 2.08 4.43 -1.01
N ASP A 58 2.26 5.70 -1.35
CA ASP A 58 3.24 6.61 -0.79
C ASP A 58 4.69 6.14 -0.93
N GLY A 59 5.62 7.00 -0.59
CA GLY A 59 7.04 6.76 -0.84
C GLY A 59 7.98 7.25 0.28
N GLY A 60 7.42 7.71 1.39
CA GLY A 60 8.23 8.20 2.50
C GLY A 60 9.02 9.47 2.19
N PRO A 61 9.89 9.90 3.14
CA PRO A 61 10.62 11.17 3.07
C PRO A 61 11.89 11.10 2.22
N SER A 62 12.26 9.92 1.67
CA SER A 62 13.56 9.74 1.01
C SER A 62 13.49 8.72 -0.13
N GLY A 63 13.82 9.19 -1.35
CA GLY A 63 13.92 8.32 -2.51
C GLY A 63 14.99 7.24 -2.38
N THR A 64 16.16 7.58 -1.84
CA THR A 64 17.23 6.60 -1.61
C THR A 64 16.77 5.48 -0.68
N LYS A 65 16.12 5.83 0.43
CA LYS A 65 15.62 4.83 1.39
C LYS A 65 14.51 3.96 0.79
N LEU A 66 13.59 4.58 0.06
CA LEU A 66 12.52 3.85 -0.61
C LEU A 66 13.05 2.88 -1.66
N LEU A 67 13.98 3.33 -2.54
CA LEU A 67 14.57 2.47 -3.56
C LEU A 67 15.38 1.31 -2.95
N GLU A 68 16.09 1.56 -1.84
CA GLU A 68 16.76 0.51 -1.06
C GLU A 68 15.72 -0.55 -0.62
N LYS A 69 14.63 -0.11 0.02
CA LYS A 69 13.57 -0.98 0.49
C LYS A 69 12.86 -1.73 -0.64
N LEU A 70 12.51 -1.06 -1.72
CA LEU A 70 11.89 -1.72 -2.86
C LEU A 70 12.79 -2.82 -3.45
N SER A 71 14.12 -2.65 -3.43
CA SER A 71 15.05 -3.65 -3.94
C SER A 71 15.07 -4.96 -3.13
N GLU A 72 14.53 -4.96 -1.89
CA GLU A 72 14.39 -6.16 -1.05
C GLU A 72 13.18 -7.01 -1.49
N TYR A 73 12.14 -6.39 -2.09
CA TYR A 73 10.87 -7.04 -2.41
C TYR A 73 10.58 -7.13 -3.90
N VAL A 74 11.12 -6.21 -4.71
CA VAL A 74 10.95 -6.19 -6.16
C VAL A 74 12.18 -6.79 -6.82
N PRO A 75 12.06 -7.86 -7.62
CA PRO A 75 13.19 -8.45 -8.33
C PRO A 75 13.93 -7.42 -9.18
N PHE A 76 15.28 -7.50 -9.24
CA PHE A 76 16.11 -6.48 -9.93
C PHE A 76 15.83 -6.36 -11.45
N TRP A 77 15.25 -7.39 -12.06
CA TRP A 77 14.83 -7.38 -13.46
C TRP A 77 13.44 -6.80 -13.68
N ASP A 78 12.64 -6.68 -12.63
CA ASP A 78 11.34 -6.03 -12.67
C ASP A 78 11.53 -4.53 -12.43
N ARG A 79 11.25 -3.75 -13.47
CA ARG A 79 11.40 -2.30 -13.46
C ARG A 79 10.07 -1.59 -13.64
N LYS A 80 8.98 -2.26 -13.26
CA LYS A 80 7.63 -1.74 -13.42
C LYS A 80 6.91 -1.66 -12.08
N ILE A 81 6.15 -0.59 -11.89
CA ILE A 81 5.10 -0.45 -10.87
C ILE A 81 3.83 -0.06 -11.62
N ASP A 82 2.79 -0.90 -11.56
CA ASP A 82 1.57 -0.63 -12.34
C ASP A 82 0.86 0.63 -11.87
N VAL A 83 0.73 0.81 -10.55
CA VAL A 83 0.05 1.97 -9.97
C VAL A 83 0.85 2.55 -8.81
N VAL A 84 1.07 3.85 -8.84
CA VAL A 84 1.54 4.64 -7.71
C VAL A 84 0.36 5.42 -7.14
N ILE A 85 0.17 5.39 -5.83
CA ILE A 85 -0.87 6.18 -5.14
C ILE A 85 -0.18 7.17 -4.21
N ALA A 86 -0.41 8.47 -4.42
CA ALA A 86 -0.01 9.54 -3.52
C ALA A 86 -1.22 9.91 -2.66
N THR A 87 -1.23 9.48 -1.39
CA THR A 87 -2.41 9.65 -0.53
C THR A 87 -2.74 11.12 -0.29
N HIS A 88 -1.72 11.95 -0.11
CA HIS A 88 -1.81 13.41 0.01
C HIS A 88 -0.41 14.02 -0.24
N PRO A 89 -0.30 15.34 -0.52
CA PRO A 89 0.93 15.93 -1.04
C PRO A 89 1.98 16.31 0.02
N ASP A 90 2.01 15.65 1.19
CA ASP A 90 2.99 15.93 2.22
C ASP A 90 4.34 15.25 1.96
N ALA A 91 5.42 15.89 2.34
CA ALA A 91 6.76 15.47 1.98
C ALA A 91 7.15 14.08 2.49
N ASP A 92 6.67 13.70 3.65
CA ASP A 92 6.93 12.37 4.23
C ASP A 92 6.07 11.24 3.60
N HIS A 93 5.25 11.58 2.61
CA HIS A 93 4.51 10.64 1.78
C HIS A 93 5.00 10.61 0.33
N ILE A 94 5.35 11.77 -0.24
CA ILE A 94 5.58 11.84 -1.69
C ILE A 94 7.04 12.01 -2.10
N THR A 95 7.98 12.32 -1.19
CA THR A 95 9.36 12.58 -1.59
C THR A 95 9.99 11.40 -2.31
N GLY A 96 9.82 10.20 -1.79
CA GLY A 96 10.37 9.00 -2.41
C GLY A 96 9.76 8.66 -3.76
N LEU A 97 8.50 9.04 -4.01
CA LEU A 97 7.82 8.79 -5.27
C LEU A 97 8.50 9.48 -6.46
N VAL A 98 9.13 10.64 -6.23
CA VAL A 98 9.88 11.34 -7.28
C VAL A 98 10.98 10.47 -7.86
N ASP A 99 11.73 9.76 -7.01
CA ASP A 99 12.81 8.89 -7.45
C ASP A 99 12.30 7.54 -7.97
N VAL A 100 11.15 7.06 -7.48
CA VAL A 100 10.45 5.90 -8.08
C VAL A 100 10.05 6.20 -9.51
N LEU A 101 9.40 7.35 -9.79
CA LEU A 101 9.02 7.74 -11.15
C LEU A 101 10.21 7.90 -12.10
N LYS A 102 11.41 8.23 -11.58
CA LYS A 102 12.63 8.29 -12.39
C LYS A 102 13.21 6.91 -12.70
N THR A 103 13.04 5.94 -11.77
CA THR A 103 13.74 4.65 -11.77
C THR A 103 12.92 3.52 -12.35
N TYR A 104 11.61 3.51 -12.08
CA TYR A 104 10.65 2.51 -12.53
C TYR A 104 9.78 3.07 -13.67
N SER A 105 9.28 2.17 -14.53
CA SER A 105 8.17 2.45 -15.42
C SER A 105 6.88 2.43 -14.58
N VAL A 106 6.13 3.52 -14.56
CA VAL A 106 4.85 3.62 -13.85
C VAL A 106 3.76 3.84 -14.87
N ASP A 107 2.75 2.97 -14.89
CA ASP A 107 1.64 3.10 -15.83
C ASP A 107 0.69 4.21 -15.40
N GLN A 108 0.33 4.26 -14.10
CA GLN A 108 -0.66 5.18 -13.57
C GLN A 108 -0.24 5.76 -12.22
N MET A 109 -0.51 7.05 -12.01
CA MET A 109 -0.43 7.72 -10.72
C MET A 109 -1.82 8.19 -10.29
N ILE A 110 -2.23 7.79 -9.08
CA ILE A 110 -3.51 8.21 -8.48
C ILE A 110 -3.20 9.17 -7.34
N GLU A 111 -3.82 10.32 -7.36
CA GLU A 111 -3.62 11.42 -6.40
C GLU A 111 -4.95 11.79 -5.73
N SER A 112 -4.88 12.36 -4.53
CA SER A 112 -6.08 12.83 -3.82
C SER A 112 -6.79 13.99 -4.52
N GLY A 113 -6.05 14.82 -5.25
CA GLY A 113 -6.52 16.07 -5.86
C GLY A 113 -6.26 17.31 -4.99
N ALA A 114 -5.71 17.15 -3.78
CA ALA A 114 -5.22 18.27 -3.00
C ALA A 114 -4.02 18.92 -3.70
N GLN A 115 -3.93 20.25 -3.61
CA GLN A 115 -2.82 21.02 -4.15
C GLN A 115 -1.86 21.42 -3.04
N SER A 116 -0.57 21.55 -3.37
CA SER A 116 0.46 22.01 -2.44
C SER A 116 1.44 22.93 -3.15
N GLU A 117 1.87 23.99 -2.45
CA GLU A 117 2.94 24.90 -2.93
C GLU A 117 4.33 24.35 -2.61
N SER A 118 4.46 23.13 -2.07
CA SER A 118 5.73 22.54 -1.70
C SER A 118 6.58 22.20 -2.92
N GLN A 119 7.91 22.39 -2.78
CA GLN A 119 8.85 22.07 -3.85
C GLN A 119 8.82 20.59 -4.23
N VAL A 120 8.57 19.71 -3.26
CA VAL A 120 8.52 18.28 -3.51
C VAL A 120 7.28 17.88 -4.31
N PHE A 121 6.13 18.50 -4.04
CA PHE A 121 4.93 18.29 -4.84
C PHE A 121 5.13 18.77 -6.28
N GLY A 122 5.70 19.97 -6.47
CA GLY A 122 6.05 20.47 -7.80
C GLY A 122 7.04 19.55 -8.54
N ALA A 123 8.00 18.94 -7.81
CA ALA A 123 8.95 18.00 -8.40
C ALA A 123 8.26 16.68 -8.81
N LEU A 124 7.31 16.18 -8.01
CA LEU A 124 6.53 14.98 -8.30
C LEU A 124 5.70 15.20 -9.57
N GLU A 125 4.93 16.30 -9.61
CA GLU A 125 4.10 16.69 -10.74
C GLU A 125 4.90 16.78 -12.03
N LYS A 126 6.00 17.54 -12.00
CA LYS A 126 6.90 17.68 -13.14
C LYS A 126 7.48 16.35 -13.59
N THR A 127 7.89 15.49 -12.65
CA THR A 127 8.48 14.18 -13.00
C THR A 127 7.42 13.28 -13.64
N ALA A 128 6.18 13.27 -13.14
CA ALA A 128 5.09 12.51 -13.73
C ALA A 128 4.78 12.97 -15.16
N GLU A 129 4.77 14.30 -15.40
CA GLU A 129 4.60 14.88 -16.73
C GLU A 129 5.75 14.50 -17.68
N ASP A 130 7.00 14.70 -17.26
CA ASP A 130 8.21 14.39 -18.05
C ASP A 130 8.25 12.89 -18.43
N LYS A 131 7.78 12.01 -17.56
CA LYS A 131 7.69 10.55 -17.77
C LYS A 131 6.41 10.11 -18.45
N LYS A 132 5.46 11.03 -18.69
CA LYS A 132 4.16 10.77 -19.32
C LYS A 132 3.34 9.71 -18.58
N VAL A 133 3.40 9.73 -17.24
CA VAL A 133 2.60 8.86 -16.38
C VAL A 133 1.13 9.29 -16.47
N GLU A 134 0.23 8.34 -16.68
CA GLU A 134 -1.21 8.62 -16.66
C GLU A 134 -1.63 9.03 -15.24
N LYS A 135 -2.25 10.21 -15.11
CA LYS A 135 -2.69 10.73 -13.82
C LYS A 135 -4.21 10.61 -13.66
N GLN A 136 -4.63 10.18 -12.48
CA GLN A 136 -6.04 10.09 -12.12
C GLN A 136 -6.27 10.62 -10.71
N ILE A 137 -7.36 11.35 -10.52
CA ILE A 137 -7.77 11.84 -9.20
C ILE A 137 -8.65 10.80 -8.51
N ALA A 138 -8.24 10.42 -7.31
CA ALA A 138 -8.97 9.48 -6.47
C ALA A 138 -10.35 10.02 -6.08
N ARG A 139 -11.35 9.16 -6.12
CA ARG A 139 -12.69 9.44 -5.61
C ARG A 139 -13.28 8.22 -4.96
N ARG A 140 -14.10 8.44 -3.94
CA ARG A 140 -14.85 7.37 -3.29
C ARG A 140 -15.57 6.48 -4.30
N GLY A 141 -15.41 5.16 -4.15
CA GLY A 141 -16.01 4.14 -5.01
C GLY A 141 -15.12 3.72 -6.18
N MET A 142 -13.98 4.40 -6.43
CA MET A 142 -12.98 3.92 -7.39
C MET A 142 -12.41 2.58 -6.94
N LYS A 143 -12.22 1.65 -7.88
CA LYS A 143 -11.67 0.33 -7.62
C LYS A 143 -10.50 0.04 -8.54
N ILE A 144 -9.40 -0.38 -7.94
CA ILE A 144 -8.20 -0.87 -8.63
C ILE A 144 -8.18 -2.38 -8.46
N ARG A 145 -8.25 -3.11 -9.56
CA ARG A 145 -8.29 -4.57 -9.56
C ARG A 145 -6.88 -5.13 -9.80
N LEU A 146 -6.40 -5.93 -8.86
CA LEU A 146 -5.16 -6.69 -9.02
C LEU A 146 -5.44 -8.04 -9.68
N SER A 147 -6.50 -8.74 -9.20
CA SER A 147 -6.97 -10.02 -9.76
C SER A 147 -8.48 -10.14 -9.57
N ASP A 148 -9.05 -11.31 -9.88
CA ASP A 148 -10.48 -11.58 -9.62
C ASP A 148 -10.79 -11.62 -8.11
N ASP A 149 -9.82 -12.05 -7.29
CA ASP A 149 -9.97 -12.19 -5.84
C ASP A 149 -9.39 -11.00 -5.04
N ALA A 150 -8.65 -10.09 -5.69
CA ALA A 150 -7.99 -8.96 -5.03
C ALA A 150 -8.33 -7.62 -5.66
N SER A 151 -8.80 -6.68 -4.83
CA SER A 151 -9.09 -5.31 -5.25
C SER A 151 -8.85 -4.30 -4.13
N LEU A 152 -8.41 -3.12 -4.53
CA LEU A 152 -8.28 -1.93 -3.67
C LEU A 152 -9.44 -0.97 -3.99
N GLU A 153 -10.29 -0.70 -3.01
CA GLU A 153 -11.43 0.24 -3.15
C GLU A 153 -11.16 1.51 -2.36
N ILE A 154 -11.37 2.67 -3.00
CA ILE A 154 -11.16 3.98 -2.40
C ILE A 154 -12.42 4.41 -1.66
N PHE A 155 -12.26 4.78 -0.37
CA PHE A 155 -13.32 5.26 0.50
C PHE A 155 -13.30 6.78 0.71
N SER A 156 -12.15 7.42 0.53
CA SER A 156 -11.92 8.88 0.58
C SER A 156 -10.81 9.23 -0.43
N PRO A 157 -10.83 10.46 -0.98
CA PRO A 157 -11.74 11.57 -0.73
C PRO A 157 -13.06 11.48 -1.52
N THR A 158 -14.01 12.34 -1.12
CA THR A 158 -15.19 12.71 -1.93
C THR A 158 -14.97 14.08 -2.55
N ASP A 159 -15.77 14.44 -3.57
CA ASP A 159 -15.70 15.79 -4.14
C ASP A 159 -15.93 16.87 -3.08
N ALA A 160 -16.89 16.66 -2.18
CA ALA A 160 -17.19 17.60 -1.10
C ALA A 160 -16.01 17.83 -0.14
N ILE A 161 -15.19 16.78 0.11
CA ILE A 161 -13.96 16.95 0.91
C ILE A 161 -12.98 17.84 0.16
N ILE A 162 -12.73 17.55 -1.13
CA ILE A 162 -11.75 18.30 -1.92
C ILE A 162 -12.17 19.76 -2.12
N GLU A 163 -13.45 20.00 -2.41
CA GLU A 163 -14.03 21.36 -2.56
C GLU A 163 -13.99 22.16 -1.24
N GLY A 164 -14.08 21.45 -0.10
CA GLY A 164 -14.07 22.04 1.24
C GLY A 164 -12.69 22.20 1.88
N LEU A 165 -11.60 21.78 1.18
CA LEU A 165 -10.24 21.87 1.73
C LEU A 165 -9.86 23.31 2.06
N LYS A 166 -9.35 23.48 3.27
CA LYS A 166 -8.71 24.73 3.66
C LYS A 166 -7.30 24.77 3.08
N LYS A 167 -6.75 25.99 2.93
CA LYS A 167 -5.33 26.14 2.58
C LYS A 167 -4.48 25.39 3.60
N ASP A 168 -3.52 24.64 3.11
CA ASP A 168 -2.56 23.85 3.90
C ASP A 168 -3.14 22.65 4.68
N ASP A 169 -4.44 22.32 4.49
CA ASP A 169 -5.08 21.12 5.06
C ASP A 169 -5.03 19.95 4.06
N THR A 170 -3.85 19.41 3.87
CA THR A 170 -3.60 18.31 2.92
C THR A 170 -4.04 16.96 3.48
N ASN A 171 -3.99 16.77 4.80
CA ASN A 171 -4.35 15.52 5.47
C ASN A 171 -5.82 15.15 5.28
N SER A 172 -6.72 16.16 5.28
CA SER A 172 -8.15 15.93 5.04
C SER A 172 -8.44 15.32 3.66
N ALA A 173 -7.52 15.49 2.70
CA ALA A 173 -7.62 14.90 1.38
C ALA A 173 -7.06 13.47 1.31
N SER A 174 -6.48 12.93 2.38
CA SER A 174 -5.86 11.61 2.37
C SER A 174 -6.73 10.55 1.72
N ILE A 175 -6.12 9.79 0.83
CA ILE A 175 -6.79 8.63 0.23
C ILE A 175 -6.91 7.55 1.30
N VAL A 176 -8.15 7.26 1.68
CA VAL A 176 -8.48 6.08 2.49
C VAL A 176 -8.93 4.99 1.53
N ALA A 177 -8.27 3.84 1.60
CA ALA A 177 -8.57 2.71 0.75
C ALA A 177 -8.62 1.40 1.53
N LYS A 178 -9.41 0.44 1.03
CA LYS A 178 -9.44 -0.91 1.55
C LYS A 178 -9.01 -1.89 0.48
N LEU A 179 -7.94 -2.61 0.77
CA LEU A 179 -7.54 -3.79 0.01
C LEU A 179 -8.31 -5.00 0.55
N THR A 180 -8.90 -5.77 -0.35
CA THR A 180 -9.58 -7.02 -0.03
C THR A 180 -8.99 -8.12 -0.89
N TYR A 181 -8.64 -9.25 -0.27
CA TYR A 181 -8.18 -10.47 -0.91
C TYR A 181 -8.84 -11.68 -0.23
N GLY A 182 -9.95 -12.14 -0.81
CA GLY A 182 -10.78 -13.15 -0.18
C GLY A 182 -11.25 -12.73 1.23
N GLU A 183 -10.83 -13.48 2.25
CA GLU A 183 -11.13 -13.18 3.66
C GLU A 183 -10.13 -12.20 4.30
N ASN A 184 -9.05 -11.84 3.60
CA ASN A 184 -8.05 -10.91 4.11
C ASN A 184 -8.36 -9.48 3.66
N SER A 185 -8.16 -8.54 4.58
CA SER A 185 -8.43 -7.13 4.30
C SER A 185 -7.52 -6.19 5.06
N PHE A 186 -7.14 -5.10 4.38
CA PHE A 186 -6.25 -4.06 4.90
C PHE A 186 -6.92 -2.70 4.70
N LEU A 187 -7.13 -1.97 5.78
CA LEU A 187 -7.64 -0.61 5.74
C LEU A 187 -6.45 0.36 5.83
N LEU A 188 -6.24 1.11 4.75
CA LEU A 188 -5.11 2.00 4.54
C LEU A 188 -5.61 3.43 4.58
N THR A 189 -5.15 4.22 5.54
CA THR A 189 -5.79 5.49 5.90
C THR A 189 -4.96 6.73 5.56
N GLY A 190 -3.70 6.58 5.13
CA GLY A 190 -2.78 7.70 5.02
C GLY A 190 -2.75 8.49 6.34
N ASP A 191 -2.93 9.80 6.27
CA ASP A 191 -2.96 10.71 7.43
C ASP A 191 -4.36 11.28 7.71
N PHE A 192 -5.40 10.53 7.32
CA PHE A 192 -6.80 10.92 7.42
C PHE A 192 -7.17 11.36 8.85
N PRO A 193 -7.71 12.58 9.04
CA PRO A 193 -7.91 13.15 10.37
C PRO A 193 -9.18 12.63 11.05
N LEU A 194 -9.15 12.64 12.38
CA LEU A 194 -10.24 12.18 13.26
C LEU A 194 -11.59 12.84 12.97
N GLU A 195 -11.57 14.12 12.62
CA GLU A 195 -12.77 14.91 12.35
C GLU A 195 -13.58 14.36 11.15
N LEU A 196 -12.89 13.70 10.22
CA LEU A 196 -13.52 13.11 9.03
C LEU A 196 -13.85 11.62 9.16
N GLU A 197 -13.31 10.91 10.15
CA GLU A 197 -13.56 9.47 10.36
C GLU A 197 -15.06 9.16 10.51
N THR A 198 -15.81 10.05 11.20
CA THR A 198 -17.26 9.93 11.34
C THR A 198 -17.98 9.94 9.99
N GLN A 199 -17.44 10.59 8.96
CA GLN A 199 -18.05 10.58 7.62
C GLN A 199 -17.92 9.19 6.96
N LEU A 200 -16.83 8.46 7.20
CA LEU A 200 -16.65 7.09 6.71
C LEU A 200 -17.65 6.15 7.39
N VAL A 201 -17.82 6.29 8.71
CA VAL A 201 -18.78 5.51 9.52
C VAL A 201 -20.22 5.79 9.05
N ASN A 202 -20.61 7.06 8.94
CA ASN A 202 -21.95 7.47 8.54
C ASN A 202 -22.30 7.06 7.09
N ALA A 203 -21.29 6.97 6.22
CA ALA A 203 -21.45 6.47 4.87
C ALA A 203 -21.66 4.94 4.81
N LYS A 204 -21.64 4.25 5.96
CA LYS A 204 -21.83 2.79 6.10
C LYS A 204 -20.86 2.00 5.22
N LEU A 205 -19.64 2.50 5.06
CA LEU A 205 -18.60 1.81 4.32
C LEU A 205 -18.17 0.53 5.06
N PRO A 206 -17.73 -0.51 4.35
CA PRO A 206 -17.31 -1.77 4.97
C PRO A 206 -15.91 -1.62 5.60
N LEU A 207 -15.79 -0.87 6.71
CA LEU A 207 -14.51 -0.51 7.34
C LEU A 207 -13.84 -1.69 8.05
N ALA A 208 -14.60 -2.70 8.49
CA ALA A 208 -14.04 -3.88 9.17
C ALA A 208 -12.93 -4.52 8.36
N SER A 209 -11.75 -4.72 8.97
CA SER A 209 -10.54 -5.21 8.28
C SER A 209 -9.61 -5.96 9.23
N ASN A 210 -8.80 -6.88 8.70
CA ASN A 210 -7.86 -7.65 9.52
C ASN A 210 -6.66 -6.81 9.97
N VAL A 211 -6.22 -5.89 9.11
CA VAL A 211 -5.06 -5.03 9.35
C VAL A 211 -5.46 -3.58 9.13
N LEU A 212 -5.09 -2.72 10.05
CA LEU A 212 -5.24 -1.28 9.95
C LEU A 212 -3.86 -0.61 9.83
N LYS A 213 -3.63 0.19 8.79
CA LYS A 213 -2.60 1.22 8.83
C LYS A 213 -3.13 2.35 9.73
N VAL A 214 -2.52 2.52 10.88
CA VAL A 214 -2.90 3.59 11.81
C VAL A 214 -2.68 4.95 11.17
N SER A 215 -3.69 5.78 11.19
CA SER A 215 -3.65 7.08 10.53
C SER A 215 -2.63 8.03 11.17
N HIS A 216 -2.02 8.87 10.35
CA HIS A 216 -1.14 9.97 10.73
C HIS A 216 -0.06 9.53 11.73
N HIS A 217 0.57 8.38 11.47
CA HIS A 217 1.68 7.80 12.25
C HIS A 217 1.36 7.61 13.74
N GLY A 218 0.09 7.53 14.10
CA GLY A 218 -0.36 7.47 15.50
C GLY A 218 -0.46 8.83 16.19
N SER A 219 -0.75 9.90 15.43
CA SER A 219 -1.11 11.22 15.98
C SER A 219 -2.39 11.14 16.81
N LYS A 220 -2.46 11.91 17.89
CA LYS A 220 -3.69 12.05 18.72
C LYS A 220 -4.90 12.58 17.92
N SER A 221 -4.67 13.25 16.79
CA SER A 221 -5.69 13.80 15.89
C SER A 221 -6.20 12.78 14.87
N ALA A 222 -5.98 11.48 15.09
CA ALA A 222 -6.40 10.42 14.20
C ALA A 222 -6.73 9.13 14.97
N THR A 223 -7.37 8.18 14.30
CA THR A 223 -7.68 6.83 14.78
C THR A 223 -8.51 6.89 16.08
N SER A 224 -9.73 7.43 15.98
CA SER A 224 -10.67 7.55 17.12
C SER A 224 -11.17 6.18 17.59
N ALA A 225 -11.64 6.11 18.86
CA ALA A 225 -12.29 4.91 19.38
C ALA A 225 -13.51 4.51 18.53
N LEU A 226 -14.34 5.50 18.12
CA LEU A 226 -15.47 5.23 17.23
C LEU A 226 -15.02 4.58 15.91
N PHE A 227 -13.93 5.06 15.31
CA PHE A 227 -13.40 4.47 14.07
C PHE A 227 -12.91 3.04 14.30
N LEU A 228 -12.24 2.78 15.43
CA LEU A 228 -11.78 1.44 15.81
C LEU A 228 -12.94 0.46 16.03
N ASP A 229 -14.05 0.91 16.63
CA ASP A 229 -15.28 0.12 16.82
C ASP A 229 -15.85 -0.42 15.49
N TYR A 230 -15.65 0.32 14.39
CA TYR A 230 -16.09 -0.09 13.06
C TYR A 230 -15.02 -0.83 12.26
N ALA A 231 -13.76 -0.42 12.39
CA ALA A 231 -12.63 -1.04 11.69
C ALA A 231 -12.26 -2.42 12.28
N ARG A 232 -12.33 -2.58 13.60
CA ARG A 232 -12.08 -3.82 14.37
C ARG A 232 -10.89 -4.63 13.86
N PRO A 233 -9.71 -4.04 13.72
CA PRO A 233 -8.57 -4.74 13.18
C PRO A 233 -7.99 -5.72 14.21
N ARG A 234 -7.43 -6.83 13.74
CA ARG A 234 -6.59 -7.70 14.56
C ARG A 234 -5.20 -7.09 14.78
N ASP A 235 -4.64 -6.51 13.74
CA ASP A 235 -3.32 -5.92 13.73
C ASP A 235 -3.40 -4.44 13.34
N ALA A 236 -2.65 -3.59 14.03
CA ALA A 236 -2.48 -2.16 13.73
C ALA A 236 -1.01 -1.88 13.39
N VAL A 237 -0.76 -1.43 12.18
CA VAL A 237 0.59 -1.05 11.71
C VAL A 237 0.74 0.46 11.81
N ILE A 238 1.78 0.91 12.51
CA ILE A 238 2.15 2.31 12.65
C ILE A 238 3.48 2.51 11.89
N SER A 239 3.41 3.17 10.74
CA SER A 239 4.60 3.63 10.03
C SER A 239 5.13 4.88 10.74
N VAL A 240 6.33 4.79 11.33
CA VAL A 240 6.87 5.87 12.15
C VAL A 240 8.39 5.80 12.23
N GLY A 241 9.05 6.95 12.24
CA GLY A 241 10.50 7.05 12.31
C GLY A 241 11.04 6.95 13.73
N LYS A 242 12.21 6.31 13.88
CA LYS A 242 12.94 6.27 15.15
C LYS A 242 13.35 7.69 15.56
N GLY A 243 12.97 8.10 16.78
CA GLY A 243 13.31 9.42 17.31
C GLY A 243 12.64 10.57 16.55
N ASN A 244 11.46 10.35 15.95
CA ASN A 244 10.72 11.40 15.27
C ASN A 244 10.41 12.57 16.20
N ARG A 245 10.43 13.78 15.63
CA ARG A 245 10.25 15.04 16.38
C ARG A 245 8.79 15.33 16.78
N TYR A 246 7.84 14.53 16.25
CA TYR A 246 6.41 14.75 16.45
C TYR A 246 5.88 14.07 17.72
N GLY A 247 6.68 13.20 18.34
CA GLY A 247 6.24 12.40 19.49
C GLY A 247 5.23 11.31 19.12
N HIS A 248 5.22 10.88 17.88
CA HIS A 248 4.36 9.78 17.39
C HIS A 248 5.02 8.41 17.59
N PRO A 249 4.22 7.34 17.80
CA PRO A 249 2.80 7.39 18.15
C PRO A 249 2.58 7.98 19.54
N THR A 250 1.47 8.69 19.71
CA THR A 250 1.09 9.29 20.99
C THR A 250 0.57 8.23 21.99
N ALA A 251 0.69 8.50 23.28
CA ALA A 251 0.22 7.59 24.31
C ALA A 251 -1.29 7.33 24.20
N GLU A 252 -2.06 8.35 23.78
CA GLU A 252 -3.51 8.23 23.62
C GLU A 252 -3.90 7.22 22.54
N VAL A 253 -3.19 7.22 21.40
CA VAL A 253 -3.45 6.25 20.32
C VAL A 253 -3.01 4.85 20.73
N LEU A 254 -1.86 4.72 21.38
CA LEU A 254 -1.39 3.43 21.89
C LEU A 254 -2.35 2.84 22.91
N SER A 255 -2.87 3.66 23.83
CA SER A 255 -3.86 3.22 24.83
C SER A 255 -5.14 2.71 24.14
N ARG A 256 -5.71 3.47 23.19
CA ARG A 256 -6.92 3.02 22.46
C ARG A 256 -6.72 1.67 21.78
N LEU A 257 -5.57 1.47 21.12
CA LEU A 257 -5.27 0.19 20.44
C LEU A 257 -5.09 -0.95 21.46
N GLN A 258 -4.47 -0.67 22.63
CA GLN A 258 -4.28 -1.65 23.69
C GLN A 258 -5.58 -2.02 24.40
N ASP A 259 -6.45 -1.04 24.64
CA ASP A 259 -7.75 -1.25 25.28
C ASP A 259 -8.66 -2.17 24.45
N ASP A 260 -8.51 -2.14 23.12
CA ASP A 260 -9.20 -3.01 22.17
C ASP A 260 -8.44 -4.33 21.88
N GLU A 261 -7.36 -4.65 22.62
CA GLU A 261 -6.52 -5.84 22.48
C GLU A 261 -5.92 -6.01 21.06
N ILE A 262 -5.73 -4.91 20.33
CA ILE A 262 -5.20 -4.91 18.97
C ILE A 262 -3.68 -5.10 19.03
N LYS A 263 -3.14 -6.03 18.21
CA LYS A 263 -1.70 -6.22 18.07
C LYS A 263 -1.06 -5.02 17.38
N ILE A 264 -0.15 -4.32 18.07
CA ILE A 264 0.52 -3.13 17.55
C ILE A 264 1.87 -3.51 16.95
N LEU A 265 2.11 -3.05 15.72
CA LEU A 265 3.37 -3.16 14.99
C LEU A 265 3.86 -1.75 14.66
N ARG A 266 5.12 -1.45 14.98
CA ARG A 266 5.72 -0.14 14.72
C ARG A 266 6.96 -0.31 13.87
N THR A 267 7.02 0.35 12.70
CA THR A 267 8.14 0.17 11.76
C THR A 267 9.50 0.54 12.36
N ASN A 268 9.56 1.55 13.24
CA ASN A 268 10.79 1.94 13.93
C ASN A 268 11.33 0.89 14.92
N GLU A 269 10.50 -0.07 15.35
CA GLU A 269 10.84 -1.14 16.28
C GLU A 269 10.98 -2.49 15.57
N SER A 270 10.03 -2.79 14.69
CA SER A 270 9.89 -4.10 14.03
C SER A 270 10.54 -4.18 12.64
N GLY A 271 10.99 -3.06 12.09
CA GLY A 271 11.37 -3.00 10.68
C GLY A 271 10.14 -3.03 9.78
N ASP A 272 10.27 -3.64 8.61
CA ASP A 272 9.15 -3.82 7.71
C ASP A 272 8.16 -4.82 8.29
N ALA A 273 6.86 -4.56 8.11
CA ALA A 273 5.80 -5.52 8.41
C ALA A 273 5.30 -6.14 7.10
N VAL A 274 5.55 -7.43 6.93
CA VAL A 274 5.27 -8.19 5.71
C VAL A 274 4.12 -9.13 5.95
N TYR A 275 3.05 -8.99 5.18
CA TYR A 275 1.91 -9.89 5.17
C TYR A 275 1.94 -10.71 3.89
N ASP A 276 2.23 -12.01 4.01
CA ASP A 276 2.22 -12.97 2.92
C ASP A 276 0.92 -13.78 2.93
N CYS A 277 0.12 -13.64 1.88
CA CYS A 277 -1.15 -14.32 1.70
C CYS A 277 -1.00 -15.37 0.60
N ALA A 278 -0.89 -16.63 0.97
CA ALA A 278 -0.66 -17.73 0.03
C ALA A 278 -1.82 -17.93 -0.94
N SER A 279 -3.05 -17.70 -0.49
CA SER A 279 -4.26 -17.71 -1.32
C SER A 279 -5.35 -16.82 -0.71
N ALA A 280 -6.44 -16.59 -1.47
CA ALA A 280 -7.60 -15.81 -0.99
C ALA A 280 -8.34 -16.49 0.18
N LYS A 281 -8.12 -17.79 0.41
CA LYS A 281 -8.79 -18.58 1.47
C LYS A 281 -7.95 -18.70 2.74
N ASP A 282 -6.66 -18.49 2.64
CA ASP A 282 -5.73 -18.62 3.76
C ASP A 282 -5.54 -17.26 4.44
N LYS A 283 -5.35 -17.29 5.77
CA LYS A 283 -4.95 -16.08 6.50
C LYS A 283 -3.53 -15.68 6.09
N CYS A 284 -3.32 -14.39 5.92
CA CYS A 284 -1.98 -13.87 5.67
C CYS A 284 -1.07 -14.13 6.88
N GLU A 285 0.13 -14.61 6.60
CA GLU A 285 1.21 -14.77 7.57
C GLU A 285 1.94 -13.43 7.73
N LEU A 286 2.20 -13.04 8.97
CA LEU A 286 2.92 -11.82 9.30
C LEU A 286 4.36 -12.15 9.65
N THR A 287 5.29 -11.49 8.98
CA THR A 287 6.73 -11.49 9.30
C THR A 287 7.20 -10.04 9.51
N VAL A 288 8.18 -9.85 10.37
CA VAL A 288 8.85 -8.56 10.59
C VAL A 288 10.34 -8.71 10.34
N THR A 289 11.02 -7.64 9.92
CA THR A 289 12.42 -7.72 9.47
C THR A 289 13.46 -7.36 10.54
N LYS A 290 13.03 -6.98 11.75
CA LYS A 290 13.90 -6.72 12.92
C LYS A 290 13.51 -7.60 14.10
#